data_e0e14194a22705a7cb3c29c512dfe526
#
_entry.id   e0e14194a22705a7cb3c29c512dfe526
#
_cell.length_a   1.000
_cell.length_b   1.000
_cell.length_c   1.000
_cell.angle_alpha   90.00
_cell.angle_beta   90.00
_cell.angle_gamma   90.00
#
_symmetry.space_group_name_H-M   'P 1'
#
loop_
_entity.id
_entity.type
_entity.pdbx_description
1 polymer ?
#
loop_
_entity_poly.entity_id
_entity_poly.type
_entity_poly.pdbx_seq_one_letter_code
_entity_poly.pdbx_strand_id
1 'polypeptide(L)'
;VSRGILVRKDYFSYTRYCTEYFIPKNNQATLIERRFYNEDGSVAYSMQMADGREVYRFPDRFLVGRQELIRYFMQTLQLTKQDLVILDRETNIGQPIFEEAQKARLGVVVHAEHFSANNVDDQYILWNNYYDYQFTNADKVDFFIVATDRQKEILAEQFAKYTNHQPAIYTIPV
;
A
#
# COMPACT_ATOMS: atom_id res chain seq x y z
N VAL A 1 -8.36 -30.25 -2.94
CA VAL A 1 -7.04 -30.82 -2.62
C VAL A 1 -6.79 -32.00 -3.56
N SER A 2 -5.64 -32.07 -4.18
CA SER A 2 -5.22 -33.23 -4.98
C SER A 2 -3.95 -33.83 -4.38
N ARG A 3 -3.97 -35.12 -4.06
CA ARG A 3 -2.87 -35.86 -3.43
C ARG A 3 -2.28 -35.15 -2.19
N GLY A 4 -3.14 -34.55 -1.34
CA GLY A 4 -2.75 -33.79 -0.16
C GLY A 4 -2.28 -32.35 -0.43
N ILE A 5 -2.18 -31.90 -1.69
CA ILE A 5 -1.77 -30.56 -2.05
C ILE A 5 -3.00 -29.69 -2.37
N LEU A 6 -3.01 -28.47 -1.88
CA LEU A 6 -4.06 -27.49 -2.16
C LEU A 6 -4.08 -27.15 -3.65
N VAL A 7 -5.26 -27.23 -4.28
CA VAL A 7 -5.45 -26.86 -5.70
C VAL A 7 -6.42 -25.70 -5.88
N ARG A 8 -7.26 -25.44 -4.88
CA ARG A 8 -8.24 -24.36 -4.91
C ARG A 8 -8.55 -23.87 -3.51
N LYS A 9 -8.75 -22.55 -3.38
CA LYS A 9 -9.23 -21.88 -2.16
C LYS A 9 -10.27 -20.84 -2.55
N ASP A 10 -11.44 -20.89 -1.95
CA ASP A 10 -12.50 -19.90 -2.15
C ASP A 10 -12.60 -18.99 -0.92
N TYR A 11 -12.83 -17.73 -1.16
CA TYR A 11 -13.02 -16.71 -0.14
C TYR A 11 -14.42 -16.13 -0.23
N PHE A 12 -15.07 -16.02 0.90
CA PHE A 12 -16.45 -15.55 1.03
C PHE A 12 -16.52 -14.40 2.02
N SER A 13 -17.42 -13.44 1.72
CA SER A 13 -18.09 -12.58 2.67
C SER A 13 -19.56 -12.97 2.68
N TYR A 14 -20.48 -12.13 2.21
CA TYR A 14 -21.87 -12.54 1.94
C TYR A 14 -21.96 -13.44 0.70
N THR A 15 -21.15 -13.14 -0.30
CA THR A 15 -20.98 -13.94 -1.52
C THR A 15 -19.53 -14.34 -1.69
N ARG A 16 -19.23 -15.23 -2.63
CA ARG A 16 -17.87 -15.55 -2.99
C ARG A 16 -17.28 -14.36 -3.76
N TYR A 17 -16.24 -13.74 -3.20
CA TYR A 17 -15.57 -12.61 -3.82
C TYR A 17 -14.22 -12.94 -4.46
N CYS A 18 -13.58 -14.06 -4.09
CA CYS A 18 -12.31 -14.47 -4.68
C CYS A 18 -12.15 -15.98 -4.70
N THR A 19 -11.50 -16.51 -5.73
CA THR A 19 -10.99 -17.88 -5.80
C THR A 19 -9.54 -17.88 -6.19
N GLU A 20 -8.71 -18.60 -5.45
CA GLU A 20 -7.33 -18.89 -5.79
C GLU A 20 -7.20 -20.29 -6.37
N TYR A 21 -6.42 -20.42 -7.45
CA TYR A 21 -6.08 -21.69 -8.09
C TYR A 21 -4.59 -21.95 -7.96
N PHE A 22 -4.25 -23.18 -7.64
CA PHE A 22 -2.88 -23.63 -7.39
C PHE A 22 -2.55 -24.85 -8.23
N ILE A 23 -1.27 -24.99 -8.59
CA ILE A 23 -0.70 -26.19 -9.14
C ILE A 23 0.36 -26.76 -8.20
N PRO A 24 0.51 -28.09 -8.12
CA PRO A 24 1.62 -28.72 -7.43
C PRO A 24 2.95 -28.40 -8.15
N LYS A 25 3.88 -27.78 -7.46
CA LYS A 25 5.24 -27.56 -7.94
C LYS A 25 6.20 -27.79 -6.78
N ASN A 26 7.19 -28.66 -6.94
CA ASN A 26 8.16 -29.01 -5.90
C ASN A 26 7.51 -29.35 -4.55
N ASN A 27 6.46 -30.16 -4.58
CA ASN A 27 5.69 -30.58 -3.41
C ASN A 27 5.01 -29.43 -2.63
N GLN A 28 4.84 -28.26 -3.26
CA GLN A 28 4.19 -27.07 -2.70
C GLN A 28 3.03 -26.63 -3.61
N ALA A 29 2.01 -26.01 -3.00
CA ALA A 29 0.93 -25.38 -3.75
C ALA A 29 1.42 -24.04 -4.31
N THR A 30 1.62 -23.96 -5.62
CA THR A 30 2.03 -22.73 -6.29
C THR A 30 0.80 -22.02 -6.85
N LEU A 31 0.56 -20.79 -6.42
CA LEU A 31 -0.52 -19.95 -6.93
C LEU A 31 -0.27 -19.62 -8.41
N ILE A 32 -1.29 -19.83 -9.24
CA ILE A 32 -1.24 -19.50 -10.67
C ILE A 32 -2.27 -18.46 -11.08
N GLU A 33 -3.42 -18.42 -10.41
CA GLU A 33 -4.51 -17.53 -10.76
C GLU A 33 -5.32 -17.14 -9.52
N ARG A 34 -5.79 -15.89 -9.48
CA ARG A 34 -6.90 -15.42 -8.65
C ARG A 34 -8.01 -14.92 -9.53
N ARG A 35 -9.26 -15.29 -9.25
CA ARG A 35 -10.45 -14.72 -9.86
C ARG A 35 -11.24 -13.95 -8.83
N PHE A 36 -11.55 -12.71 -9.15
CA PHE A 36 -12.37 -11.84 -8.33
C PHE A 36 -13.76 -11.74 -8.96
N TYR A 37 -14.77 -11.78 -8.12
CA TYR A 37 -16.16 -11.88 -8.56
C TYR A 37 -16.98 -10.70 -8.10
N ASN A 38 -17.94 -10.30 -8.94
CA ASN A 38 -19.05 -9.44 -8.57
C ASN A 38 -20.04 -10.21 -7.68
N GLU A 39 -20.97 -9.50 -7.05
CA GLU A 39 -22.01 -10.10 -6.19
C GLU A 39 -22.92 -11.07 -6.93
N ASP A 40 -23.14 -10.87 -8.23
CA ASP A 40 -23.91 -11.75 -9.11
C ASP A 40 -23.15 -13.04 -9.50
N GLY A 41 -21.90 -13.18 -9.09
CA GLY A 41 -21.03 -14.31 -9.38
C GLY A 41 -20.29 -14.23 -10.72
N SER A 42 -20.49 -13.18 -11.51
CA SER A 42 -19.69 -12.92 -12.71
C SER A 42 -18.25 -12.57 -12.34
N VAL A 43 -17.31 -12.84 -13.25
CA VAL A 43 -15.89 -12.50 -13.02
C VAL A 43 -15.69 -11.00 -13.25
N ALA A 44 -15.29 -10.28 -12.19
CA ALA A 44 -14.95 -8.87 -12.28
C ALA A 44 -13.58 -8.67 -12.95
N TYR A 45 -12.57 -9.41 -12.48
CA TYR A 45 -11.23 -9.47 -13.08
C TYR A 45 -10.49 -10.71 -12.58
N SER A 46 -9.38 -11.03 -13.24
CA SER A 46 -8.48 -12.09 -12.79
C SER A 46 -7.04 -11.58 -12.66
N MET A 47 -6.26 -12.25 -11.81
CA MET A 47 -4.83 -12.06 -11.70
C MET A 47 -4.13 -13.36 -12.01
N GLN A 48 -3.11 -13.33 -12.85
CA GLN A 48 -2.25 -14.46 -13.19
C GLN A 48 -0.79 -14.11 -12.95
N MET A 49 0.00 -15.11 -12.57
CA MET A 49 1.45 -14.97 -12.48
C MET A 49 2.07 -15.28 -13.86
N ALA A 50 2.71 -14.30 -14.46
CA ALA A 50 3.45 -14.44 -15.71
C ALA A 50 4.88 -13.93 -15.53
N ASP A 51 5.88 -14.79 -15.73
CA ASP A 51 7.31 -14.49 -15.58
C ASP A 51 7.66 -13.77 -14.25
N GLY A 52 7.04 -14.23 -13.13
CA GLY A 52 7.25 -13.69 -11.80
C GLY A 52 6.53 -12.36 -11.53
N ARG A 53 5.71 -11.88 -12.45
CA ARG A 53 4.91 -10.65 -12.32
C ARG A 53 3.42 -10.96 -12.23
N GLU A 54 2.70 -10.16 -11.45
CA GLU A 54 1.24 -10.19 -11.44
C GLU A 54 0.70 -9.49 -12.70
N VAL A 55 -0.16 -10.18 -13.45
CA VAL A 55 -0.89 -9.60 -14.59
C VAL A 55 -2.38 -9.66 -14.26
N TYR A 56 -2.99 -8.50 -14.24
CA TYR A 56 -4.41 -8.33 -13.96
C TYR A 56 -5.17 -8.15 -15.27
N ARG A 57 -6.19 -8.97 -15.49
CA ARG A 57 -7.04 -8.96 -16.67
C ARG A 57 -8.44 -8.51 -16.31
N PHE A 58 -8.82 -7.33 -16.76
CA PHE A 58 -10.17 -6.79 -16.75
C PHE A 58 -10.86 -7.06 -18.08
N PRO A 59 -12.19 -6.88 -18.20
CA PRO A 59 -12.91 -7.05 -19.48
C PRO A 59 -12.36 -6.16 -20.61
N ASP A 60 -11.84 -4.98 -20.28
CA ASP A 60 -11.47 -3.93 -21.22
C ASP A 60 -9.95 -3.61 -21.22
N ARG A 61 -9.15 -4.18 -20.29
CA ARG A 61 -7.73 -3.84 -20.15
C ARG A 61 -6.90 -4.89 -19.45
N PHE A 62 -5.58 -4.72 -19.56
CA PHE A 62 -4.58 -5.44 -18.78
C PHE A 62 -3.74 -4.45 -17.97
N LEU A 63 -3.40 -4.85 -16.73
CA LEU A 63 -2.49 -4.11 -15.87
C LEU A 63 -1.36 -5.04 -15.43
N VAL A 64 -0.12 -4.55 -15.45
CA VAL A 64 1.06 -5.35 -15.09
C VAL A 64 1.66 -4.84 -13.79
N GLY A 65 1.60 -5.69 -12.76
CA GLY A 65 2.09 -5.38 -11.43
C GLY A 65 1.05 -4.69 -10.52
N ARG A 66 1.27 -4.84 -9.22
CA ARG A 66 0.37 -4.31 -8.19
C ARG A 66 0.25 -2.79 -8.22
N GLN A 67 1.33 -2.08 -8.54
CA GLN A 67 1.31 -0.62 -8.59
C GLN A 67 0.33 -0.09 -9.65
N GLU A 68 0.29 -0.72 -10.84
CA GLU A 68 -0.68 -0.35 -11.87
C GLU A 68 -2.12 -0.64 -11.45
N LEU A 69 -2.36 -1.74 -10.73
CA LEU A 69 -3.67 -2.02 -10.17
C LEU A 69 -4.10 -0.94 -9.17
N ILE A 70 -3.20 -0.54 -8.26
CA ILE A 70 -3.49 0.52 -7.28
C ILE A 70 -3.72 1.85 -7.97
N ARG A 71 -2.90 2.20 -8.97
CA ARG A 71 -3.09 3.42 -9.77
C ARG A 71 -4.48 3.43 -10.42
N TYR A 72 -4.85 2.36 -11.10
CA TYR A 72 -6.16 2.23 -11.71
C TYR A 72 -7.30 2.34 -10.68
N PHE A 73 -7.18 1.66 -9.54
CA PHE A 73 -8.14 1.77 -8.45
C PHE A 73 -8.30 3.22 -7.96
N MET A 74 -7.21 3.90 -7.67
CA MET A 74 -7.23 5.29 -7.24
C MET A 74 -7.91 6.22 -8.25
N GLN A 75 -7.65 6.01 -9.54
CA GLN A 75 -8.30 6.76 -10.63
C GLN A 75 -9.82 6.55 -10.66
N THR A 76 -10.30 5.34 -10.35
CA THR A 76 -11.74 5.04 -10.32
C THR A 76 -12.48 5.75 -9.17
N LEU A 77 -11.78 6.14 -8.10
CA LEU A 77 -12.36 6.82 -6.95
C LEU A 77 -12.80 8.26 -7.27
N GLN A 78 -12.27 8.87 -8.35
CA GLN A 78 -12.58 10.25 -8.76
C GLN A 78 -12.44 11.26 -7.60
N LEU A 79 -11.36 11.12 -6.83
CA LEU A 79 -11.08 11.91 -5.63
C LEU A 79 -11.15 13.41 -5.88
N THR A 80 -11.62 14.15 -4.89
CA THR A 80 -11.81 15.60 -4.87
C THR A 80 -11.13 16.23 -3.65
N LYS A 81 -11.13 17.56 -3.55
CA LYS A 81 -10.61 18.29 -2.37
C LYS A 81 -11.40 18.01 -1.07
N GLN A 82 -12.57 17.42 -1.15
CA GLN A 82 -13.38 17.05 0.02
C GLN A 82 -13.00 15.67 0.57
N ASP A 83 -12.24 14.90 -0.19
CA ASP A 83 -11.82 13.56 0.19
C ASP A 83 -10.50 13.61 0.98
N LEU A 84 -10.34 12.64 1.86
CA LEU A 84 -9.14 12.42 2.64
C LEU A 84 -8.65 10.99 2.42
N VAL A 85 -7.44 10.86 1.93
CA VAL A 85 -6.74 9.58 1.81
C VAL A 85 -5.80 9.46 3.00
N ILE A 86 -5.92 8.40 3.78
CA ILE A 86 -4.99 8.09 4.88
C ILE A 86 -4.19 6.86 4.51
N LEU A 87 -2.88 7.02 4.39
CA LEU A 87 -1.93 5.95 4.20
C LEU A 87 -1.51 5.42 5.56
N ASP A 88 -2.19 4.36 6.01
CA ASP A 88 -2.01 3.81 7.35
C ASP A 88 -0.74 2.95 7.45
N ARG A 89 -0.54 2.02 6.55
CA ARG A 89 0.70 1.25 6.44
C ARG A 89 0.99 0.97 4.97
N GLU A 90 2.14 1.42 4.53
CA GLU A 90 2.55 1.27 3.15
C GLU A 90 3.48 0.07 2.97
N THR A 91 3.21 -0.75 1.94
CA THR A 91 4.12 -1.79 1.48
C THR A 91 4.08 -1.82 -0.04
N ASN A 92 4.97 -1.05 -0.69
CA ASN A 92 5.10 -0.94 -2.14
C ASN A 92 3.85 -0.40 -2.88
N ILE A 93 3.02 0.40 -2.22
CA ILE A 93 1.85 1.05 -2.81
C ILE A 93 1.87 2.58 -2.67
N GLY A 94 2.84 3.15 -1.98
CA GLY A 94 2.94 4.59 -1.72
C GLY A 94 3.00 5.40 -2.99
N GLN A 95 3.88 5.06 -3.93
CA GLN A 95 4.06 5.83 -5.16
C GLN A 95 2.76 6.04 -5.94
N PRO A 96 1.99 5.02 -6.34
CA PRO A 96 0.75 5.24 -7.07
C PRO A 96 -0.30 6.02 -6.26
N ILE A 97 -0.35 5.87 -4.93
CA ILE A 97 -1.25 6.65 -4.07
C ILE A 97 -0.86 8.12 -4.07
N PHE A 98 0.42 8.45 -3.89
CA PHE A 98 0.92 9.82 -3.90
C PHE A 98 0.72 10.52 -5.26
N GLU A 99 0.83 9.78 -6.36
CA GLU A 99 0.60 10.29 -7.71
C GLU A 99 -0.87 10.59 -7.99
N GLU A 100 -1.77 9.71 -7.55
CA GLU A 100 -3.19 9.78 -7.90
C GLU A 100 -4.04 10.52 -6.84
N ALA A 101 -3.56 10.65 -5.60
CA ALA A 101 -4.29 11.33 -4.53
C ALA A 101 -4.17 12.87 -4.55
N GLN A 102 -3.46 13.48 -5.50
CA GLN A 102 -3.13 14.91 -5.53
C GLN A 102 -4.36 15.85 -5.48
N LYS A 103 -5.53 15.38 -5.82
CA LYS A 103 -6.78 16.16 -5.73
C LYS A 103 -7.45 16.08 -4.36
N ALA A 104 -7.12 15.07 -3.56
CA ALA A 104 -7.59 14.88 -2.20
C ALA A 104 -6.56 15.40 -1.20
N ARG A 105 -6.90 15.39 0.09
CA ARG A 105 -5.91 15.57 1.15
C ARG A 105 -5.27 14.22 1.48
N LEU A 106 -3.96 14.22 1.75
CA LEU A 106 -3.20 13.02 2.06
C LEU A 106 -2.64 13.08 3.48
N GLY A 107 -3.03 12.12 4.31
CA GLY A 107 -2.45 11.87 5.63
C GLY A 107 -1.61 10.60 5.65
N VAL A 108 -0.56 10.58 6.46
CA VAL A 108 0.31 9.40 6.64
C VAL A 108 0.39 9.03 8.11
N VAL A 109 0.21 7.75 8.43
CA VAL A 109 0.32 7.23 9.80
C VAL A 109 1.69 6.59 10.02
N VAL A 110 2.35 6.98 11.10
CA VAL A 110 3.66 6.47 11.50
C VAL A 110 3.51 5.62 12.77
N HIS A 111 3.45 4.30 12.61
CA HIS A 111 3.15 3.36 13.70
C HIS A 111 4.35 2.93 14.55
N ALA A 112 5.57 3.01 13.99
CA ALA A 112 6.75 2.43 14.60
C ALA A 112 7.92 3.42 14.55
N GLU A 113 9.10 2.95 15.00
CA GLU A 113 10.32 3.72 14.86
C GLU A 113 10.56 4.07 13.39
N HIS A 114 10.67 5.36 13.12
CA HIS A 114 10.84 5.89 11.78
C HIS A 114 12.31 6.09 11.37
N PHE A 115 13.23 5.86 12.30
CA PHE A 115 14.67 5.90 12.09
C PHE A 115 15.39 4.96 13.08
N SER A 116 16.68 4.72 12.88
CA SER A 116 17.56 4.06 13.86
C SER A 116 18.63 5.03 14.32
N ALA A 117 18.90 5.06 15.62
CA ALA A 117 19.94 5.93 16.20
C ALA A 117 21.35 5.72 15.61
N ASN A 118 21.60 4.51 15.11
CA ASN A 118 22.88 4.17 14.45
C ASN A 118 22.99 4.72 13.01
N ASN A 119 21.88 5.22 12.46
CA ASN A 119 21.78 5.69 11.09
C ASN A 119 21.52 7.21 11.03
N VAL A 120 21.96 7.94 12.04
CA VAL A 120 21.80 9.40 12.17
C VAL A 120 23.11 10.02 12.58
N ASP A 121 23.52 11.07 11.90
CA ASP A 121 24.64 11.95 12.29
C ASP A 121 24.21 13.42 12.22
N ASP A 122 25.17 14.33 12.31
CA ASP A 122 24.86 15.79 12.30
C ASP A 122 24.37 16.32 10.95
N GLN A 123 24.60 15.61 9.86
CA GLN A 123 24.30 16.04 8.49
C GLN A 123 23.26 15.16 7.80
N TYR A 124 23.06 13.95 8.27
CA TYR A 124 22.30 12.95 7.56
C TYR A 124 21.43 12.09 8.48
N ILE A 125 20.27 11.70 8.00
CA ILE A 125 19.37 10.70 8.58
C ILE A 125 18.98 9.69 7.52
N LEU A 126 19.09 8.40 7.86
CA LEU A 126 18.50 7.31 7.06
C LEU A 126 17.17 6.94 7.70
N TRP A 127 16.10 7.28 7.01
CA TRP A 127 14.77 6.91 7.41
C TRP A 127 14.58 5.39 7.34
N ASN A 128 13.70 4.87 8.16
CA ASN A 128 13.27 3.47 8.03
C ASN A 128 12.59 3.28 6.66
N ASN A 129 12.92 2.20 5.95
CA ASN A 129 12.45 1.88 4.61
C ASN A 129 10.92 1.92 4.46
N TYR A 130 10.16 1.70 5.55
CA TYR A 130 8.70 1.80 5.54
C TYR A 130 8.20 3.24 5.40
N TYR A 131 9.02 4.25 5.73
CA TYR A 131 8.64 5.66 5.75
C TYR A 131 9.48 6.54 4.84
N ASP A 132 10.58 6.01 4.29
CA ASP A 132 11.53 6.77 3.48
C ASP A 132 10.85 7.49 2.31
N TYR A 133 10.01 6.79 1.57
CA TYR A 133 9.28 7.36 0.45
C TYR A 133 8.33 8.50 0.87
N GLN A 134 7.59 8.31 1.96
CA GLN A 134 6.63 9.28 2.48
C GLN A 134 7.33 10.53 3.03
N PHE A 135 8.45 10.36 3.70
CA PHE A 135 9.21 11.48 4.25
C PHE A 135 9.99 12.25 3.19
N THR A 136 10.54 11.54 2.21
CA THR A 136 11.19 12.17 1.05
C THR A 136 10.21 12.97 0.19
N ASN A 137 8.94 12.58 0.16
CA ASN A 137 7.86 13.28 -0.55
C ASN A 137 6.89 14.00 0.41
N ALA A 138 7.37 14.49 1.54
CA ALA A 138 6.55 15.15 2.56
C ALA A 138 5.86 16.42 2.07
N ASP A 139 6.36 17.04 1.00
CA ASP A 139 5.73 18.18 0.31
C ASP A 139 4.33 17.86 -0.28
N LYS A 140 4.04 16.58 -0.49
CA LYS A 140 2.74 16.08 -0.99
C LYS A 140 1.82 15.60 0.12
N VAL A 141 2.27 15.64 1.38
CA VAL A 141 1.52 15.16 2.55
C VAL A 141 0.96 16.34 3.32
N ASP A 142 -0.36 16.37 3.54
CA ASP A 142 -1.00 17.43 4.32
C ASP A 142 -0.69 17.32 5.81
N PHE A 143 -0.58 16.08 6.33
CA PHE A 143 -0.26 15.84 7.74
C PHE A 143 0.25 14.44 8.00
N PHE A 144 1.00 14.30 9.11
CA PHE A 144 1.38 13.01 9.68
C PHE A 144 0.62 12.74 10.98
N ILE A 145 0.36 11.47 11.25
CA ILE A 145 -0.22 10.99 12.51
C ILE A 145 0.81 10.10 13.18
N VAL A 146 1.05 10.33 14.45
CA VAL A 146 1.93 9.52 15.31
C VAL A 146 1.20 9.07 16.57
N ALA A 147 1.68 8.02 17.23
CA ALA A 147 1.02 7.45 18.40
C ALA A 147 1.29 8.22 19.71
N THR A 148 2.41 8.93 19.82
CA THR A 148 2.84 9.59 21.05
C THR A 148 3.37 11.00 20.81
N ASP A 149 3.24 11.88 21.81
CA ASP A 149 3.82 13.23 21.75
C ASP A 149 5.34 13.19 21.63
N ARG A 150 5.99 12.22 22.28
CA ARG A 150 7.44 12.05 22.13
C ARG A 150 7.86 11.73 20.69
N GLN A 151 7.11 10.90 20.01
CA GLN A 151 7.37 10.61 18.58
C GLN A 151 7.14 11.86 17.71
N LYS A 152 6.10 12.65 18.02
CA LYS A 152 5.83 13.92 17.35
C LYS A 152 7.00 14.89 17.49
N GLU A 153 7.51 15.09 18.71
CA GLU A 153 8.65 15.97 18.97
C GLU A 153 9.88 15.56 18.16
N ILE A 154 10.26 14.27 18.27
CA ILE A 154 11.43 13.74 17.55
C ILE A 154 11.27 13.89 16.03
N LEU A 155 10.11 13.53 15.49
CA LEU A 155 9.85 13.63 14.06
C LEU A 155 9.89 15.07 13.56
N ALA A 156 9.32 16.02 14.33
CA ALA A 156 9.35 17.44 13.99
C ALA A 156 10.78 18.01 14.01
N GLU A 157 11.58 17.68 15.03
CA GLU A 157 12.99 18.08 15.13
C GLU A 157 13.80 17.53 13.95
N GLN A 158 13.57 16.27 13.55
CA GLN A 158 14.27 15.64 12.44
C GLN A 158 13.87 16.23 11.09
N PHE A 159 12.58 16.50 10.86
CA PHE A 159 12.17 17.22 9.66
C PHE A 159 12.83 18.60 9.57
N ALA A 160 12.86 19.36 10.67
CA ALA A 160 13.49 20.67 10.70
C ALA A 160 15.01 20.60 10.46
N LYS A 161 15.69 19.55 10.94
CA LYS A 161 17.15 19.40 10.82
C LYS A 161 17.59 18.86 9.46
N TYR A 162 16.89 17.86 8.93
CA TYR A 162 17.36 17.08 7.79
C TYR A 162 16.60 17.32 6.49
N THR A 163 15.52 18.08 6.54
CA THR A 163 14.70 18.39 5.36
C THR A 163 14.38 19.88 5.30
N ASN A 164 13.81 20.32 4.17
CA ASN A 164 13.29 21.70 4.04
C ASN A 164 11.78 21.79 4.34
N HIS A 165 11.21 20.73 4.95
CA HIS A 165 9.79 20.63 5.21
C HIS A 165 9.49 20.71 6.70
N GLN A 166 8.37 21.34 7.06
CA GLN A 166 7.80 21.37 8.40
C GLN A 166 6.34 20.95 8.33
N PRO A 167 6.08 19.63 8.17
CA PRO A 167 4.72 19.13 8.01
C PRO A 167 3.92 19.28 9.31
N ALA A 168 2.59 19.36 9.19
CA ALA A 168 1.71 19.22 10.33
C ALA A 168 1.79 17.79 10.89
N ILE A 169 2.00 17.65 12.21
CA ILE A 169 2.09 16.35 12.88
C ILE A 169 1.09 16.32 14.04
N TYR A 170 0.22 15.32 14.04
CA TYR A 170 -0.80 15.13 15.07
C TYR A 170 -0.54 13.87 15.87
N THR A 171 -0.75 13.94 17.17
CA THR A 171 -0.74 12.77 18.06
C THR A 171 -2.15 12.20 18.17
N ILE A 172 -2.30 10.92 17.82
CA ILE A 172 -3.52 10.16 18.09
C ILE A 172 -3.11 8.93 18.89
N PRO A 173 -3.34 8.91 20.22
CA PRO A 173 -3.00 7.77 21.08
C PRO A 173 -3.76 6.51 20.63
N VAL A 174 -3.08 5.36 20.66
CA VAL A 174 -3.62 4.03 20.33
C VAL A 174 -3.75 3.24 21.61
#